data_5effe02de15d22f037ac353a882969ec
#
_entry.id   5effe02de15d22f037ac353a882969ec
#
_cell.length_a   1.000
_cell.length_b   1.000
_cell.length_c   1.000
_cell.angle_alpha   90.00
_cell.angle_beta   90.00
_cell.angle_gamma   90.00
#
_symmetry.space_group_name_H-M   'P 1'
#
loop_
_entity.id
_entity.type
_entity.pdbx_description
1 polymer ?
#
loop_
_entity_poly.entity_id
_entity_poly.type
_entity_poly.pdbx_seq_one_letter_code
_entity_poly.pdbx_strand_id
1 'polypeptide(L)'
;MAKDVYGSIQKELGDGRKSLGGKYRDIFVGRPGPAAFLKYAFLTWLSRLQGAHGYALRKAFYPSLLGEVGKGVVFGRFLTFRHPHKIRIGAGTVIDDYAVLDAKGEENEGIRVGEQVYIGRGAILSCKEGSIRLGDFTNVSANCTLLSETEIELGRYCFLAGNCYLVAGGNHSFADLSTPIMLQPSLAKGGIHIGDDVWLGAGVIVLDGVRIGAHSVAGAGSVVSINLPEYAFARGSRALKVEDRRGGGPAAR
;
A
#
# COMPACT_ATOMS: atom_id res chain seq x y z
N MET A 1 -0.41 -22.25 13.60
CA MET A 1 -0.52 -22.67 12.19
C MET A 1 0.54 -21.93 11.42
N ALA A 2 1.47 -22.61 10.77
CA ALA A 2 2.46 -21.96 9.91
C ALA A 2 1.70 -21.28 8.75
N LYS A 3 1.79 -19.94 8.65
CA LYS A 3 1.32 -19.22 7.47
C LYS A 3 2.09 -19.77 6.26
N ASP A 4 1.35 -20.08 5.19
CA ASP A 4 1.91 -20.63 3.96
C ASP A 4 3.18 -19.89 3.52
N VAL A 5 4.22 -20.66 3.25
CA VAL A 5 5.57 -20.21 2.89
C VAL A 5 5.61 -19.37 1.59
N TYR A 6 4.55 -19.44 0.78
CA TYR A 6 4.45 -18.71 -0.48
C TYR A 6 3.65 -17.42 -0.32
N GLY A 7 4.20 -16.29 -0.74
CA GLY A 7 3.41 -15.08 -0.90
C GLY A 7 2.18 -15.35 -1.80
N SER A 8 1.08 -14.63 -1.56
CA SER A 8 -0.20 -14.90 -2.23
C SER A 8 -0.11 -14.97 -3.76
N ILE A 9 0.78 -14.19 -4.38
CA ILE A 9 0.98 -14.20 -5.84
C ILE A 9 1.68 -15.49 -6.30
N GLN A 10 2.74 -15.94 -5.62
CA GLN A 10 3.44 -17.19 -5.95
C GLN A 10 2.52 -18.40 -5.81
N LYS A 11 1.65 -18.41 -4.80
CA LYS A 11 0.61 -19.43 -4.61
C LYS A 11 -0.36 -19.45 -5.80
N GLU A 12 -0.82 -18.28 -6.25
CA GLU A 12 -1.70 -18.16 -7.43
C GLU A 12 -1.00 -18.59 -8.73
N LEU A 13 0.26 -18.22 -8.90
CA LEU A 13 1.05 -18.61 -10.09
C LEU A 13 1.31 -20.12 -10.12
N GLY A 14 1.60 -20.73 -8.96
CA GLY A 14 1.90 -22.15 -8.82
C GLY A 14 0.67 -23.07 -8.87
N ASP A 15 -0.55 -22.54 -8.72
CA ASP A 15 -1.76 -23.37 -8.78
C ASP A 15 -2.10 -23.74 -10.22
N GLY A 16 -1.62 -24.89 -10.64
CA GLY A 16 -1.90 -25.47 -11.97
C GLY A 16 -3.37 -25.88 -12.20
N ARG A 17 -4.22 -25.87 -11.15
CA ARG A 17 -5.64 -26.23 -11.25
C ARG A 17 -6.51 -25.05 -11.65
N LYS A 18 -6.04 -23.81 -11.48
CA LYS A 18 -6.79 -22.61 -11.83
C LYS A 18 -6.65 -22.28 -13.32
N SER A 19 -7.77 -21.99 -13.98
CA SER A 19 -7.77 -21.44 -15.33
C SER A 19 -7.16 -20.03 -15.36
N LEU A 20 -6.72 -19.57 -16.53
CA LEU A 20 -6.22 -18.19 -16.70
C LEU A 20 -7.26 -17.15 -16.27
N GLY A 21 -8.53 -17.35 -16.59
CA GLY A 21 -9.63 -16.49 -16.14
C GLY A 21 -9.82 -16.50 -14.62
N GLY A 22 -9.61 -17.65 -13.98
CA GLY A 22 -9.61 -17.77 -12.52
C GLY A 22 -8.48 -16.97 -11.89
N LYS A 23 -7.25 -17.13 -12.38
CA LYS A 23 -6.09 -16.36 -11.91
C LYS A 23 -6.30 -14.85 -12.10
N TYR A 24 -6.80 -14.42 -13.25
CA TYR A 24 -7.11 -13.02 -13.52
C TYR A 24 -8.15 -12.48 -12.52
N ARG A 25 -9.23 -13.22 -12.29
CA ARG A 25 -10.26 -12.84 -11.31
C ARG A 25 -9.65 -12.66 -9.93
N ASP A 26 -8.88 -13.61 -9.44
CA ASP A 26 -8.38 -13.63 -8.07
C ASP A 26 -7.31 -12.55 -7.84
N ILE A 27 -6.50 -12.24 -8.86
CA ILE A 27 -5.47 -11.20 -8.77
C ILE A 27 -6.05 -9.79 -8.93
N PHE A 28 -7.03 -9.58 -9.82
CA PHE A 28 -7.44 -8.24 -10.23
C PHE A 28 -8.84 -7.85 -9.76
N VAL A 29 -9.82 -8.75 -9.89
CA VAL A 29 -11.24 -8.44 -9.65
C VAL A 29 -11.65 -8.67 -8.20
N GLY A 30 -11.21 -9.77 -7.61
CA GLY A 30 -11.45 -10.15 -6.21
C GLY A 30 -12.86 -10.66 -5.91
N ARG A 31 -13.73 -10.80 -6.89
CA ARG A 31 -15.08 -11.34 -6.74
C ARG A 31 -15.44 -12.27 -7.90
N PRO A 32 -16.17 -13.37 -7.63
CA PRO A 32 -16.65 -14.27 -8.68
C PRO A 32 -17.82 -13.68 -9.44
N GLY A 33 -18.06 -14.22 -10.62
CA GLY A 33 -19.23 -13.98 -11.44
C GLY A 33 -19.04 -12.94 -12.56
N PRO A 34 -19.83 -13.05 -13.64
CA PRO A 34 -19.70 -12.20 -14.82
C PRO A 34 -19.98 -10.71 -14.52
N ALA A 35 -20.89 -10.42 -13.60
CA ALA A 35 -21.22 -9.05 -13.22
C ALA A 35 -20.03 -8.33 -12.57
N ALA A 36 -19.25 -9.01 -11.74
CA ALA A 36 -18.04 -8.44 -11.12
C ALA A 36 -16.98 -8.17 -12.18
N PHE A 37 -16.81 -9.08 -13.14
CA PHE A 37 -15.89 -8.91 -14.25
C PHE A 37 -16.29 -7.71 -15.15
N LEU A 38 -17.56 -7.60 -15.51
CA LEU A 38 -18.06 -6.48 -16.33
C LEU A 38 -17.90 -5.14 -15.61
N LYS A 39 -18.22 -5.08 -14.31
CA LYS A 39 -17.96 -3.87 -13.49
C LYS A 39 -16.49 -3.51 -13.49
N TYR A 40 -15.61 -4.47 -13.31
CA TYR A 40 -14.16 -4.24 -13.31
C TYR A 40 -13.65 -3.77 -14.69
N ALA A 41 -14.11 -4.38 -15.77
CA ALA A 41 -13.77 -3.97 -17.12
C ALA A 41 -14.25 -2.53 -17.42
N PHE A 42 -15.46 -2.18 -17.01
CA PHE A 42 -16.02 -0.84 -17.15
C PHE A 42 -15.22 0.19 -16.34
N LEU A 43 -14.88 -0.11 -15.10
CA LEU A 43 -14.04 0.73 -14.24
C LEU A 43 -12.67 1.01 -14.91
N THR A 44 -12.04 -0.04 -15.45
CA THR A 44 -10.74 0.07 -16.13
C THR A 44 -10.84 0.88 -17.42
N TRP A 45 -11.93 0.73 -18.17
CA TRP A 45 -12.19 1.54 -19.35
C TRP A 45 -12.39 3.02 -19.01
N LEU A 46 -13.20 3.35 -17.99
CA LEU A 46 -13.42 4.70 -17.49
C LEU A 46 -12.13 5.42 -17.10
N SER A 47 -11.19 4.68 -16.52
CA SER A 47 -9.88 5.18 -16.11
C SER A 47 -9.09 5.81 -17.25
N ARG A 48 -9.27 5.31 -18.48
CA ARG A 48 -8.53 5.75 -19.68
C ARG A 48 -9.14 6.97 -20.39
N LEU A 49 -10.36 7.33 -20.03
CA LEU A 49 -11.04 8.46 -20.66
C LEU A 49 -10.40 9.78 -20.23
N GLN A 50 -10.12 10.64 -21.21
CA GLN A 50 -9.45 11.93 -21.00
C GLN A 50 -10.45 13.10 -21.07
N GLY A 51 -10.01 14.29 -20.68
CA GLY A 51 -10.77 15.52 -20.79
C GLY A 51 -11.97 15.61 -19.85
N ALA A 52 -12.80 16.62 -20.07
CA ALA A 52 -13.94 16.92 -19.20
C ALA A 52 -14.99 15.81 -19.18
N HIS A 53 -15.23 15.14 -20.30
CA HIS A 53 -16.16 14.00 -20.35
C HIS A 53 -15.64 12.80 -19.54
N GLY A 54 -14.35 12.51 -19.59
CA GLY A 54 -13.75 11.44 -18.78
C GLY A 54 -13.88 11.75 -17.29
N TYR A 55 -13.63 12.99 -16.87
CA TYR A 55 -13.86 13.45 -15.50
C TYR A 55 -15.32 13.26 -15.07
N ALA A 56 -16.28 13.75 -15.88
CA ALA A 56 -17.69 13.65 -15.56
C ALA A 56 -18.17 12.20 -15.42
N LEU A 57 -17.72 11.32 -16.32
CA LEU A 57 -18.09 9.90 -16.27
C LEU A 57 -17.49 9.19 -15.05
N ARG A 58 -16.22 9.44 -14.70
CA ARG A 58 -15.64 8.88 -13.48
C ARG A 58 -16.38 9.37 -12.23
N LYS A 59 -16.68 10.66 -12.14
CA LYS A 59 -17.46 11.22 -11.04
C LYS A 59 -18.84 10.56 -10.90
N ALA A 60 -19.50 10.27 -12.02
CA ALA A 60 -20.83 9.66 -12.02
C ALA A 60 -20.81 8.16 -11.66
N PHE A 61 -19.85 7.39 -12.18
CA PHE A 61 -19.91 5.94 -12.12
C PHE A 61 -19.00 5.29 -11.07
N TYR A 62 -17.84 5.87 -10.74
CA TYR A 62 -16.93 5.28 -9.75
C TYR A 62 -17.58 5.05 -8.37
N PRO A 63 -18.48 5.92 -7.86
CA PRO A 63 -19.15 5.65 -6.59
C PRO A 63 -19.90 4.32 -6.53
N SER A 64 -20.44 3.84 -7.66
CA SER A 64 -21.16 2.55 -7.73
C SER A 64 -20.24 1.35 -8.01
N LEU A 65 -19.00 1.60 -8.41
CA LEU A 65 -18.04 0.57 -8.81
C LEU A 65 -17.05 0.23 -7.69
N LEU A 66 -16.80 1.15 -6.77
CA LEU A 66 -15.97 0.97 -5.58
C LEU A 66 -16.81 0.51 -4.38
N GLY A 67 -16.16 0.23 -3.25
CA GLY A 67 -16.82 -0.21 -2.03
C GLY A 67 -17.69 0.88 -1.41
N GLU A 68 -17.13 2.07 -1.26
CA GLU A 68 -17.81 3.26 -0.74
C GLU A 68 -17.08 4.51 -1.23
N VAL A 69 -17.83 5.54 -1.62
CA VAL A 69 -17.26 6.83 -2.04
C VAL A 69 -18.10 7.97 -1.50
N GLY A 70 -17.47 8.85 -0.76
CA GLY A 70 -18.06 10.07 -0.21
C GLY A 70 -18.38 11.10 -1.27
N LYS A 71 -19.07 12.16 -0.88
CA LYS A 71 -19.42 13.27 -1.78
C LYS A 71 -18.18 14.07 -2.18
N GLY A 72 -18.15 14.57 -3.41
CA GLY A 72 -17.13 15.51 -3.85
C GLY A 72 -15.74 14.89 -4.13
N VAL A 73 -15.65 13.58 -4.22
CA VAL A 73 -14.39 12.91 -4.58
C VAL A 73 -14.01 13.19 -6.01
N VAL A 74 -12.73 13.55 -6.23
CA VAL A 74 -12.15 13.81 -7.55
C VAL A 74 -11.26 12.65 -7.96
N PHE A 75 -11.50 12.11 -9.14
CA PHE A 75 -10.74 11.00 -9.70
C PHE A 75 -9.95 11.44 -10.93
N GLY A 76 -8.64 11.36 -10.86
CA GLY A 76 -7.71 11.49 -11.96
C GLY A 76 -7.92 10.39 -13.01
N ARG A 77 -7.07 10.38 -14.01
CA ARG A 77 -7.08 9.38 -15.10
C ARG A 77 -5.98 8.35 -14.91
N PHE A 78 -6.10 7.24 -15.65
CA PHE A 78 -5.16 6.11 -15.60
C PHE A 78 -5.02 5.51 -14.21
N LEU A 79 -6.07 5.63 -13.39
CA LEU A 79 -6.13 5.00 -12.07
C LEU A 79 -6.21 3.49 -12.22
N THR A 80 -5.49 2.78 -11.36
CA THR A 80 -5.58 1.33 -11.25
C THR A 80 -6.24 0.97 -9.94
N PHE A 81 -7.37 0.27 -10.01
CA PHE A 81 -8.03 -0.31 -8.85
C PHE A 81 -7.98 -1.83 -8.97
N ARG A 82 -7.61 -2.52 -7.89
CA ARG A 82 -7.77 -3.97 -7.75
C ARG A 82 -8.57 -4.28 -6.52
N HIS A 83 -9.43 -5.29 -6.58
CA HIS A 83 -10.41 -5.59 -5.53
C HIS A 83 -11.24 -4.35 -5.16
N PRO A 84 -11.84 -3.64 -6.12
CA PRO A 84 -12.43 -2.32 -5.93
C PRO A 84 -13.52 -2.27 -4.85
N HIS A 85 -14.18 -3.39 -4.58
CA HIS A 85 -15.19 -3.52 -3.53
C HIS A 85 -14.64 -3.38 -2.11
N LYS A 86 -13.33 -3.46 -1.91
CA LYS A 86 -12.63 -3.27 -0.63
C LYS A 86 -11.99 -1.87 -0.51
N ILE A 87 -12.28 -0.96 -1.45
CA ILE A 87 -11.75 0.40 -1.42
C ILE A 87 -12.85 1.35 -0.98
N ARG A 88 -12.62 2.08 0.12
CA ARG A 88 -13.51 3.09 0.67
C ARG A 88 -12.81 4.44 0.70
N ILE A 89 -13.48 5.48 0.24
CA ILE A 89 -12.92 6.81 0.05
C ILE A 89 -13.85 7.85 0.67
N GLY A 90 -13.34 8.62 1.62
CA GLY A 90 -14.06 9.69 2.29
C GLY A 90 -14.34 10.91 1.41
N ALA A 91 -15.23 11.77 1.87
CA ALA A 91 -15.69 12.94 1.14
C ALA A 91 -14.56 13.94 0.84
N GLY A 92 -14.64 14.64 -0.28
CA GLY A 92 -13.69 15.69 -0.67
C GLY A 92 -12.28 15.22 -1.01
N THR A 93 -12.04 13.91 -1.03
CA THR A 93 -10.73 13.33 -1.35
C THR A 93 -10.40 13.48 -2.84
N VAL A 94 -9.12 13.70 -3.12
CA VAL A 94 -8.59 13.78 -4.49
C VAL A 94 -7.61 12.63 -4.71
N ILE A 95 -7.83 11.87 -5.78
CA ILE A 95 -6.91 10.82 -6.25
C ILE A 95 -6.38 11.26 -7.61
N ASP A 96 -5.10 11.60 -7.66
CA ASP A 96 -4.45 12.15 -8.85
C ASP A 96 -4.12 11.07 -9.89
N ASP A 97 -3.71 11.47 -11.07
CA ASP A 97 -3.42 10.62 -12.22
C ASP A 97 -2.41 9.49 -11.88
N TYR A 98 -2.62 8.31 -12.47
CA TYR A 98 -1.74 7.14 -12.37
C TYR A 98 -1.63 6.51 -10.97
N ALA A 99 -2.43 6.93 -10.00
CA ALA A 99 -2.41 6.29 -8.69
C ALA A 99 -2.93 4.85 -8.76
N VAL A 100 -2.38 3.99 -7.92
CA VAL A 100 -2.72 2.57 -7.80
C VAL A 100 -3.29 2.31 -6.41
N LEU A 101 -4.52 1.81 -6.33
CA LEU A 101 -5.15 1.32 -5.11
C LEU A 101 -5.44 -0.18 -5.29
N ASP A 102 -4.57 -1.00 -4.73
CA ASP A 102 -4.67 -2.46 -4.80
C ASP A 102 -5.07 -3.01 -3.41
N ALA A 103 -6.34 -3.31 -3.24
CA ALA A 103 -6.91 -3.82 -1.99
C ALA A 103 -6.93 -5.36 -1.93
N LYS A 104 -5.99 -6.02 -2.61
CA LYS A 104 -5.88 -7.47 -2.64
C LYS A 104 -5.70 -8.05 -1.23
N GLY A 105 -6.27 -9.23 -1.01
CA GLY A 105 -6.20 -10.00 0.22
C GLY A 105 -7.47 -10.80 0.43
N GLU A 106 -7.40 -11.92 1.14
CA GLU A 106 -8.56 -12.76 1.39
C GLU A 106 -9.37 -12.22 2.58
N GLU A 107 -8.74 -11.96 3.71
CA GLU A 107 -9.39 -11.60 4.97
C GLU A 107 -9.18 -10.14 5.39
N ASN A 108 -8.45 -9.35 4.61
CA ASN A 108 -8.16 -7.96 4.96
C ASN A 108 -9.36 -7.03 4.75
N GLU A 109 -9.34 -5.88 5.42
CA GLU A 109 -10.33 -4.82 5.23
C GLU A 109 -10.14 -4.03 3.93
N GLY A 110 -8.98 -4.14 3.31
CA GLY A 110 -8.60 -3.42 2.10
C GLY A 110 -8.06 -2.02 2.39
N ILE A 111 -8.50 -1.04 1.61
CA ILE A 111 -8.02 0.35 1.71
C ILE A 111 -9.16 1.24 2.19
N ARG A 112 -8.91 1.96 3.28
CA ARG A 112 -9.78 3.03 3.80
C ARG A 112 -9.05 4.36 3.71
N VAL A 113 -9.64 5.31 3.01
CA VAL A 113 -9.16 6.68 2.87
C VAL A 113 -10.16 7.60 3.56
N GLY A 114 -9.69 8.44 4.44
CA GLY A 114 -10.48 9.42 5.17
C GLY A 114 -11.03 10.54 4.27
N GLU A 115 -11.56 11.58 4.91
CA GLU A 115 -12.08 12.76 4.23
C GLU A 115 -10.97 13.75 3.87
N GLN A 116 -11.13 14.47 2.77
CA GLN A 116 -10.22 15.53 2.32
C GLN A 116 -8.75 15.08 2.23
N VAL A 117 -8.53 13.83 1.85
CA VAL A 117 -7.20 13.25 1.63
C VAL A 117 -6.74 13.56 0.21
N TYR A 118 -5.45 13.83 0.03
CA TYR A 118 -4.83 13.91 -1.28
C TYR A 118 -3.94 12.68 -1.51
N ILE A 119 -4.22 11.93 -2.58
CA ILE A 119 -3.37 10.84 -3.08
C ILE A 119 -2.75 11.31 -4.38
N GLY A 120 -1.45 11.60 -4.32
CA GLY A 120 -0.68 12.22 -5.40
C GLY A 120 -0.43 11.30 -6.58
N ARG A 121 0.01 11.90 -7.67
CA ARG A 121 0.30 11.21 -8.92
C ARG A 121 1.27 10.04 -8.74
N GLY A 122 0.90 8.89 -9.31
CA GLY A 122 1.75 7.70 -9.27
C GLY A 122 1.91 7.09 -7.89
N ALA A 123 1.16 7.54 -6.87
CA ALA A 123 1.19 6.90 -5.57
C ALA A 123 0.63 5.47 -5.63
N ILE A 124 1.22 4.56 -4.87
CA ILE A 124 0.84 3.15 -4.81
C ILE A 124 0.43 2.79 -3.39
N LEU A 125 -0.83 2.43 -3.20
CA LEU A 125 -1.35 1.83 -1.98
C LEU A 125 -1.67 0.36 -2.30
N SER A 126 -0.89 -0.57 -1.77
CA SER A 126 -1.03 -1.99 -2.09
C SER A 126 -1.14 -2.85 -0.84
N CYS A 127 -2.29 -3.48 -0.69
CA CYS A 127 -2.53 -4.50 0.32
C CYS A 127 -2.11 -5.87 -0.24
N LYS A 128 -1.13 -6.49 0.42
CA LYS A 128 -0.71 -7.86 0.09
C LYS A 128 -1.22 -8.86 1.13
N GLU A 129 -2.38 -8.83 1.59
CA GLU A 129 -3.05 -9.48 2.72
C GLU A 129 -3.26 -8.56 3.93
N GLY A 130 -2.58 -7.43 4.01
CA GLY A 130 -2.77 -6.43 5.06
C GLY A 130 -3.81 -5.37 4.69
N SER A 131 -3.98 -4.40 5.55
CA SER A 131 -4.90 -3.27 5.35
C SER A 131 -4.17 -1.95 5.34
N ILE A 132 -4.73 -0.94 4.69
CA ILE A 132 -4.22 0.43 4.70
C ILE A 132 -5.33 1.38 5.12
N ARG A 133 -5.07 2.20 6.14
CA ARG A 133 -5.97 3.27 6.60
C ARG A 133 -5.25 4.61 6.56
N LEU A 134 -5.86 5.59 5.94
CA LEU A 134 -5.41 6.98 5.92
C LEU A 134 -6.42 7.83 6.66
N GLY A 135 -5.98 8.56 7.69
CA GLY A 135 -6.80 9.52 8.41
C GLY A 135 -7.13 10.77 7.58
N ASP A 136 -8.10 11.53 8.06
CA ASP A 136 -8.60 12.72 7.38
C ASP A 136 -7.50 13.78 7.17
N PHE A 137 -7.62 14.57 6.11
CA PHE A 137 -6.71 15.68 5.77
C PHE A 137 -5.26 15.25 5.51
N THR A 138 -5.00 13.96 5.32
CA THR A 138 -3.66 13.43 5.06
C THR A 138 -3.29 13.65 3.59
N ASN A 139 -2.01 13.99 3.36
CA ASN A 139 -1.43 14.17 2.04
C ASN A 139 -0.38 13.09 1.77
N VAL A 140 -0.65 12.25 0.81
CA VAL A 140 0.30 11.28 0.24
C VAL A 140 0.78 11.83 -1.08
N SER A 141 1.95 12.47 -1.11
CA SER A 141 2.47 13.13 -2.30
C SER A 141 2.85 12.15 -3.42
N ALA A 142 3.33 12.68 -4.54
CA ALA A 142 3.61 11.90 -5.74
C ALA A 142 4.62 10.76 -5.48
N ASN A 143 4.40 9.63 -6.15
CA ASN A 143 5.25 8.43 -6.15
C ASN A 143 5.50 7.82 -4.78
N CYS A 144 4.70 8.14 -3.77
CA CYS A 144 4.75 7.42 -2.50
C CYS A 144 4.24 6.00 -2.67
N THR A 145 4.86 5.05 -1.97
CA THR A 145 4.48 3.64 -2.01
C THR A 145 4.22 3.13 -0.60
N LEU A 146 3.02 2.62 -0.38
CA LEU A 146 2.56 1.98 0.85
C LEU A 146 2.26 0.50 0.55
N LEU A 147 3.09 -0.41 1.05
CA LEU A 147 2.91 -1.86 0.90
C LEU A 147 2.55 -2.49 2.24
N SER A 148 1.41 -3.15 2.31
CA SER A 148 0.90 -3.73 3.55
C SER A 148 0.66 -5.23 3.42
N GLU A 149 1.47 -6.03 4.13
CA GLU A 149 1.20 -7.45 4.39
C GLU A 149 0.53 -7.65 5.75
N THR A 150 0.54 -6.62 6.60
CA THR A 150 -0.08 -6.60 7.92
C THR A 150 -1.02 -5.41 8.04
N GLU A 151 -0.53 -4.26 8.47
CA GLU A 151 -1.32 -3.04 8.60
C GLU A 151 -0.46 -1.79 8.39
N ILE A 152 -1.00 -0.82 7.67
CA ILE A 152 -0.46 0.55 7.64
C ILE A 152 -1.59 1.49 8.06
N GLU A 153 -1.36 2.21 9.14
CA GLU A 153 -2.29 3.20 9.66
C GLU A 153 -1.62 4.56 9.78
N LEU A 154 -2.19 5.57 9.12
CA LEU A 154 -1.81 6.96 9.24
C LEU A 154 -2.94 7.71 9.93
N GLY A 155 -2.58 8.51 10.93
CA GLY A 155 -3.48 9.44 11.59
C GLY A 155 -3.92 10.59 10.67
N ARG A 156 -4.52 11.59 11.27
CA ARG A 156 -5.02 12.80 10.59
C ARG A 156 -3.89 13.78 10.34
N TYR A 157 -4.05 14.63 9.31
CA TYR A 157 -3.09 15.69 8.97
C TYR A 157 -1.67 15.21 8.69
N CYS A 158 -1.46 13.94 8.40
CA CYS A 158 -0.14 13.45 8.02
C CYS A 158 0.27 14.01 6.65
N PHE A 159 1.55 14.37 6.52
CA PHE A 159 2.13 14.82 5.27
C PHE A 159 3.31 13.94 4.85
N LEU A 160 3.11 13.13 3.83
CA LEU A 160 4.15 12.34 3.19
C LEU A 160 4.63 13.10 1.95
N ALA A 161 5.84 13.63 2.01
CA ALA A 161 6.48 14.24 0.83
C ALA A 161 6.79 13.16 -0.22
N GLY A 162 7.14 13.59 -1.42
CA GLY A 162 7.29 12.67 -2.57
C GLY A 162 8.28 11.53 -2.34
N ASN A 163 8.02 10.39 -3.00
CA ASN A 163 8.86 9.21 -2.99
C ASN A 163 9.05 8.53 -1.62
N CYS A 164 8.17 8.76 -0.64
CA CYS A 164 8.19 8.00 0.59
C CYS A 164 7.82 6.52 0.34
N TYR A 165 8.45 5.62 1.11
CA TYR A 165 8.24 4.18 1.02
C TYR A 165 7.94 3.59 2.39
N LEU A 166 6.71 3.12 2.60
CA LEU A 166 6.27 2.46 3.81
C LEU A 166 6.04 0.98 3.53
N VAL A 167 6.71 0.09 4.24
CA VAL A 167 6.60 -1.36 4.05
C VAL A 167 6.27 -2.06 5.36
N ALA A 168 5.03 -2.50 5.50
CA ALA A 168 4.53 -3.26 6.64
C ALA A 168 4.48 -4.75 6.27
N GLY A 169 5.46 -5.50 6.72
CA GLY A 169 5.72 -6.89 6.34
C GLY A 169 6.91 -7.03 5.40
N GLY A 170 6.97 -8.13 4.63
CA GLY A 170 8.06 -8.38 3.67
C GLY A 170 9.40 -8.75 4.31
N ASN A 171 9.44 -8.96 5.62
CA ASN A 171 10.62 -9.45 6.32
C ASN A 171 10.69 -10.97 6.18
N HIS A 172 11.49 -11.48 5.24
CA HIS A 172 11.71 -12.90 5.12
C HIS A 172 12.79 -13.39 6.09
N SER A 173 12.61 -14.59 6.64
CA SER A 173 13.71 -15.32 7.26
C SER A 173 14.80 -15.54 6.20
N PHE A 174 16.04 -15.49 6.62
CA PHE A 174 17.21 -15.81 5.80
C PHE A 174 18.20 -16.70 6.57
N ALA A 175 17.73 -17.32 7.65
CA ALA A 175 18.55 -18.16 8.52
C ALA A 175 18.89 -19.52 7.89
N ASP A 176 17.98 -20.09 7.12
CA ASP A 176 18.23 -21.32 6.39
C ASP A 176 19.02 -21.02 5.11
N LEU A 177 20.25 -21.58 5.04
CA LEU A 177 21.15 -21.41 3.89
C LEU A 177 20.82 -22.36 2.72
N SER A 178 20.02 -23.39 2.96
CA SER A 178 19.65 -24.40 1.96
C SER A 178 18.40 -24.03 1.16
N THR A 179 17.53 -23.22 1.75
CA THR A 179 16.26 -22.79 1.14
C THR A 179 16.38 -21.38 0.57
N PRO A 180 15.97 -21.13 -0.68
CA PRO A 180 15.91 -19.76 -1.23
C PRO A 180 15.16 -18.80 -0.31
N ILE A 181 15.67 -17.59 -0.11
CA ILE A 181 15.10 -16.61 0.85
C ILE A 181 13.62 -16.35 0.60
N MET A 182 13.21 -16.21 -0.65
CA MET A 182 11.81 -15.96 -1.01
C MET A 182 10.85 -17.09 -0.62
N LEU A 183 11.36 -18.29 -0.35
CA LEU A 183 10.59 -19.46 0.07
C LEU A 183 10.64 -19.67 1.60
N GLN A 184 11.42 -18.84 2.31
CA GLN A 184 11.45 -18.87 3.77
C GLN A 184 10.29 -18.07 4.37
N PRO A 185 9.88 -18.36 5.61
CA PRO A 185 8.74 -17.69 6.25
C PRO A 185 8.87 -16.17 6.28
N SER A 186 7.77 -15.45 6.06
CA SER A 186 7.68 -14.03 6.35
C SER A 186 7.61 -13.80 7.86
N LEU A 187 8.39 -12.84 8.35
CA LEU A 187 8.49 -12.45 9.76
C LEU A 187 7.86 -11.08 9.94
N ALA A 188 6.53 -11.02 10.09
CA ALA A 188 5.81 -9.77 10.33
C ALA A 188 6.08 -9.24 11.74
N LYS A 189 6.27 -7.91 11.86
CA LYS A 189 6.53 -7.21 13.13
C LYS A 189 5.35 -6.37 13.63
N GLY A 190 4.18 -6.50 13.03
CA GLY A 190 2.93 -5.89 13.50
C GLY A 190 2.49 -4.62 12.79
N GLY A 191 3.12 -4.27 11.67
CA GLY A 191 2.66 -3.16 10.84
C GLY A 191 3.30 -1.81 11.16
N ILE A 192 2.78 -0.76 10.53
CA ILE A 192 3.23 0.62 10.68
C ILE A 192 2.08 1.46 11.20
N HIS A 193 2.31 2.18 12.30
CA HIS A 193 1.33 3.09 12.88
C HIS A 193 1.93 4.50 13.02
N ILE A 194 1.33 5.45 12.36
CA ILE A 194 1.76 6.86 12.35
C ILE A 194 0.65 7.69 12.99
N GLY A 195 0.98 8.44 14.04
CA GLY A 195 0.05 9.32 14.74
C GLY A 195 -0.38 10.52 13.91
N ASP A 196 -1.16 11.40 14.52
CA ASP A 196 -1.65 12.62 13.88
C ASP A 196 -0.52 13.64 13.64
N ASP A 197 -0.68 14.48 12.61
CA ASP A 197 0.22 15.60 12.33
C ASP A 197 1.70 15.21 12.21
N VAL A 198 1.96 14.12 11.48
CA VAL A 198 3.32 13.64 11.23
C VAL A 198 3.78 14.06 9.83
N TRP A 199 4.99 14.59 9.76
CA TRP A 199 5.63 14.93 8.49
C TRP A 199 6.76 13.97 8.15
N LEU A 200 6.62 13.25 7.04
CA LEU A 200 7.69 12.47 6.44
C LEU A 200 8.29 13.25 5.26
N GLY A 201 9.55 13.65 5.37
CA GLY A 201 10.30 14.32 4.31
C GLY A 201 10.47 13.43 3.08
N ALA A 202 10.86 14.01 1.94
CA ALA A 202 10.98 13.29 0.68
C ALA A 202 11.91 12.07 0.79
N GLY A 203 11.48 10.93 0.21
CA GLY A 203 12.28 9.71 0.20
C GLY A 203 12.44 9.03 1.57
N VAL A 204 11.64 9.37 2.57
CA VAL A 204 11.65 8.65 3.86
C VAL A 204 11.19 7.21 3.65
N ILE A 205 11.91 6.28 4.26
CA ILE A 205 11.56 4.86 4.32
C ILE A 205 11.12 4.52 5.74
N VAL A 206 9.95 3.90 5.90
CA VAL A 206 9.47 3.39 7.20
C VAL A 206 9.35 1.88 7.13
N LEU A 207 9.98 1.18 8.06
CA LEU A 207 10.02 -0.27 8.10
C LEU A 207 8.92 -0.86 9.00
N ASP A 208 8.63 -2.14 8.78
CA ASP A 208 7.63 -2.91 9.53
C ASP A 208 7.89 -2.90 11.05
N GLY A 209 6.82 -2.79 11.82
CA GLY A 209 6.82 -2.75 13.27
C GLY A 209 7.06 -1.36 13.86
N VAL A 210 7.20 -0.32 13.04
CA VAL A 210 7.49 1.04 13.52
C VAL A 210 6.21 1.77 13.93
N ARG A 211 6.28 2.45 15.07
CA ARG A 211 5.31 3.43 15.55
C ARG A 211 5.93 4.82 15.56
N ILE A 212 5.28 5.79 14.93
CA ILE A 212 5.68 7.20 14.95
C ILE A 212 4.63 7.98 15.72
N GLY A 213 5.04 8.57 16.85
CA GLY A 213 4.16 9.40 17.70
C GLY A 213 3.71 10.66 16.97
N ALA A 214 2.58 11.21 17.41
CA ALA A 214 1.99 12.42 16.83
C ALA A 214 2.96 13.61 16.86
N HIS A 215 2.74 14.58 15.97
CA HIS A 215 3.53 15.83 15.87
C HIS A 215 5.02 15.62 15.57
N SER A 216 5.37 14.47 14.98
CA SER A 216 6.77 14.11 14.73
C SER A 216 7.17 14.37 13.27
N VAL A 217 8.47 14.55 13.08
CA VAL A 217 9.07 14.81 11.76
C VAL A 217 10.17 13.81 11.49
N ALA A 218 10.13 13.17 10.33
CA ALA A 218 11.25 12.43 9.77
C ALA A 218 11.86 13.23 8.61
N GLY A 219 13.13 13.63 8.75
CA GLY A 219 13.85 14.39 7.71
C GLY A 219 14.02 13.60 6.43
N ALA A 220 14.14 14.30 5.29
CA ALA A 220 14.23 13.68 3.97
C ALA A 220 15.36 12.63 3.90
N GLY A 221 15.09 11.51 3.20
CA GLY A 221 16.02 10.40 3.02
C GLY A 221 16.29 9.56 4.27
N SER A 222 15.57 9.80 5.37
CA SER A 222 15.74 8.99 6.58
C SER A 222 15.15 7.58 6.43
N VAL A 223 15.81 6.61 7.07
CA VAL A 223 15.28 5.24 7.24
C VAL A 223 14.83 5.07 8.69
N VAL A 224 13.52 5.06 8.90
CA VAL A 224 12.91 4.90 10.22
C VAL A 224 12.69 3.42 10.48
N SER A 225 13.55 2.85 11.32
CA SER A 225 13.56 1.43 11.71
C SER A 225 13.32 1.19 13.18
N ILE A 226 13.05 2.25 13.94
CA ILE A 226 12.76 2.25 15.38
C ILE A 226 11.55 3.13 15.64
N ASN A 227 10.90 2.92 16.78
CA ASN A 227 9.79 3.78 17.20
C ASN A 227 10.28 5.21 17.49
N LEU A 228 9.47 6.18 17.10
CA LEU A 228 9.68 7.59 17.42
C LEU A 228 8.61 8.02 18.43
N PRO A 229 8.99 8.68 19.54
CA PRO A 229 8.01 9.24 20.47
C PRO A 229 7.27 10.43 19.83
N GLU A 230 6.25 10.93 20.48
CA GLU A 230 5.60 12.19 20.08
C GLU A 230 6.59 13.36 20.05
N TYR A 231 6.37 14.32 19.14
CA TYR A 231 7.21 15.50 18.94
C TYR A 231 8.67 15.19 18.58
N ALA A 232 8.95 13.99 18.07
CA ALA A 232 10.30 13.62 17.66
C ALA A 232 10.71 14.33 16.35
N PHE A 233 11.99 14.73 16.28
CA PHE A 233 12.63 15.10 15.03
C PHE A 233 13.75 14.09 14.72
N ALA A 234 13.46 13.17 13.79
CA ALA A 234 14.40 12.14 13.36
C ALA A 234 15.04 12.52 12.03
N ARG A 235 16.36 12.33 11.92
CA ARG A 235 17.10 12.58 10.68
C ARG A 235 18.28 11.63 10.52
N GLY A 236 18.60 11.32 9.29
CA GLY A 236 19.77 10.53 8.91
C GLY A 236 19.44 9.08 8.58
N SER A 237 20.41 8.38 7.99
CA SER A 237 20.41 6.95 7.74
C SER A 237 21.59 6.33 8.50
N ARG A 238 21.42 5.09 9.01
CA ARG A 238 22.55 4.36 9.61
C ARG A 238 23.58 4.00 8.56
N ALA A 239 24.85 4.01 8.94
CA ALA A 239 25.91 3.49 8.09
C ALA A 239 25.65 2.01 7.77
N LEU A 240 25.87 1.63 6.51
CA LEU A 240 25.73 0.26 6.06
C LEU A 240 26.71 -0.64 6.83
N LYS A 241 26.20 -1.68 7.48
CA LYS A 241 27.00 -2.77 8.04
C LYS A 241 26.88 -3.97 7.11
N VAL A 242 28.01 -4.53 6.75
CA VAL A 242 28.08 -5.75 5.92
C VAL A 242 28.61 -6.88 6.79
N GLU A 243 27.81 -7.93 6.93
CA GLU A 243 28.13 -9.10 7.72
C GLU A 243 27.95 -10.36 6.85
N ASP A 244 28.78 -11.37 7.07
CA ASP A 244 28.60 -12.66 6.40
C ASP A 244 27.45 -13.41 7.08
N ARG A 245 26.36 -13.67 6.36
CA ARG A 245 25.17 -14.35 6.90
C ARG A 245 25.41 -15.82 7.28
N ARG A 246 26.53 -16.39 6.93
CA ARG A 246 26.94 -17.75 7.34
C ARG A 246 27.44 -17.81 8.80
N GLY A 247 27.46 -16.70 9.51
CA GLY A 247 27.77 -16.67 10.96
C GLY A 247 29.23 -16.44 11.30
N GLY A 248 29.99 -15.77 10.47
CA GLY A 248 31.39 -15.51 10.76
C GLY A 248 31.86 -14.15 10.32
N GLY A 249 31.99 -13.20 11.21
CA GLY A 249 32.72 -11.97 11.02
C GLY A 249 32.30 -11.04 9.85
N PRO A 250 32.92 -9.87 9.70
CA PRO A 250 32.64 -8.97 8.58
C PRO A 250 32.99 -9.66 7.26
N ALA A 251 32.08 -9.52 6.26
CA ALA A 251 32.34 -10.00 4.92
C ALA A 251 33.66 -9.41 4.41
N ALA A 252 34.55 -10.27 3.89
CA ALA A 252 35.81 -9.81 3.29
C ALA A 252 35.50 -8.77 2.20
N ARG A 253 36.20 -7.65 2.25
CA ARG A 253 36.10 -6.56 1.27
C ARG A 253 36.67 -6.97 -0.06
#